data_37de7ba2080870505d2e18853ea38dc9
#
_entry.id   37de7ba2080870505d2e18853ea38dc9
#
_cell.length_a   1.000
_cell.length_b   1.000
_cell.length_c   1.000
_cell.angle_alpha   90.00
_cell.angle_beta   90.00
_cell.angle_gamma   90.00
#
_symmetry.space_group_name_H-M   'P 1'
#
loop_
_entity.id
_entity.type
_entity.pdbx_description
1 polymer ?
#
loop_
_entity_poly.entity_id
_entity_poly.type
_entity_poly.pdbx_seq_one_letter_code
_entity_poly.pdbx_strand_id
1 'polypeptide(L)'
;MKKYISFLFSLLCLSVGMRAQRTEVYAPHIQTVQVIANDDYNAPSIITLEAGEYVEISFDELSHDYHRYQYVLSHANVDWTPSNLSDIDYLDGFNNNPIEDYETSVNTTMPYTHYRLKLPNDEVRMTLSGNYIVTVYDDSDSSK
;
A
#
# COMPACT_ATOMS: atom_id res chain seq x y z
N MET A 1 9.55 27.88 38.57
CA MET A 1 10.42 27.21 37.60
C MET A 1 10.26 25.69 37.60
N LYS A 2 10.34 24.98 38.71
CA LYS A 2 10.20 23.50 38.75
C LYS A 2 8.87 22.95 38.19
N LYS A 3 7.76 23.63 38.35
CA LYS A 3 6.43 23.22 37.84
C LYS A 3 6.34 23.28 36.32
N TYR A 4 6.97 24.25 35.66
CA TYR A 4 6.97 24.39 34.22
C TYR A 4 7.91 23.38 33.54
N ILE A 5 9.02 23.01 34.19
CA ILE A 5 9.94 21.99 33.73
C ILE A 5 9.26 20.60 33.72
N SER A 6 8.47 20.30 34.77
CA SER A 6 7.72 19.05 34.85
C SER A 6 6.63 18.96 33.77
N PHE A 7 5.93 20.07 33.47
CA PHE A 7 4.92 20.15 32.42
C PHE A 7 5.55 19.99 31.02
N LEU A 8 6.70 20.63 30.79
CA LEU A 8 7.44 20.53 29.52
C LEU A 8 7.95 19.10 29.29
N PHE A 9 8.42 18.43 30.34
CA PHE A 9 8.88 17.05 30.28
C PHE A 9 7.72 16.07 30.00
N SER A 10 6.55 16.30 30.60
CA SER A 10 5.33 15.52 30.33
C SER A 10 4.85 15.68 28.89
N LEU A 11 4.94 16.87 28.33
CA LEU A 11 4.57 17.14 26.93
C LEU A 11 5.53 16.46 25.93
N LEU A 12 6.82 16.38 26.27
CA LEU A 12 7.84 15.73 25.45
C LEU A 12 7.68 14.21 25.42
N CYS A 13 7.20 13.59 26.50
CA CYS A 13 6.96 12.14 26.56
C CYS A 13 5.74 11.68 25.75
N LEU A 14 4.81 12.57 25.42
CA LEU A 14 3.64 12.26 24.59
C LEU A 14 3.96 12.13 23.08
N SER A 15 5.14 12.56 22.65
CA SER A 15 5.56 12.49 21.24
C SER A 15 6.29 11.20 20.83
N VAL A 16 6.49 10.27 21.76
CA VAL A 16 7.27 9.04 21.50
C VAL A 16 6.31 7.88 21.28
N GLY A 17 5.76 7.73 20.09
CA GLY A 17 5.00 6.51 19.81
C GLY A 17 4.04 6.54 18.63
N MET A 18 3.93 7.62 17.92
CA MET A 18 3.12 7.63 16.69
C MET A 18 3.91 6.98 15.55
N ARG A 19 3.72 5.69 15.35
CA ARG A 19 4.12 5.03 14.11
C ARG A 19 3.06 5.33 13.07
N ALA A 20 3.37 6.18 12.12
CA ALA A 20 2.57 6.33 10.92
C ALA A 20 3.01 5.27 9.90
N GLN A 21 2.06 4.54 9.33
CA GLN A 21 2.34 3.73 8.16
C GLN A 21 2.75 4.64 7.00
N ARG A 22 3.72 4.20 6.24
CA ARG A 22 4.18 4.89 5.04
C ARG A 22 4.47 3.90 3.94
N THR A 23 4.37 4.34 2.72
CA THR A 23 4.80 3.58 1.55
C THR A 23 6.32 3.42 1.57
N GLU A 24 6.80 2.19 1.47
CA GLU A 24 8.23 1.86 1.41
C GLU A 24 8.53 1.18 0.09
N VAL A 25 9.62 1.59 -0.55
CA VAL A 25 10.09 1.03 -1.82
C VAL A 25 11.47 0.44 -1.59
N TYR A 26 11.62 -0.86 -1.81
CA TYR A 26 12.89 -1.58 -1.61
C TYR A 26 13.67 -1.77 -2.91
N ALA A 27 12.99 -1.81 -4.04
CA ALA A 27 13.59 -2.02 -5.35
C ALA A 27 13.99 -0.67 -6.00
N PRO A 28 15.27 -0.44 -6.35
CA PRO A 28 15.74 0.86 -6.84
C PRO A 28 15.19 1.24 -8.23
N HIS A 29 14.71 0.27 -9.00
CA HIS A 29 14.10 0.48 -10.31
C HIS A 29 12.62 0.84 -10.24
N ILE A 30 11.99 0.77 -9.06
CA ILE A 30 10.61 1.21 -8.84
C ILE A 30 10.61 2.68 -8.45
N GLN A 31 9.80 3.46 -9.14
CA GLN A 31 9.67 4.90 -8.97
C GLN A 31 8.20 5.32 -8.93
N THR A 32 7.96 6.56 -8.57
CA THR A 32 6.65 7.24 -8.68
C THR A 32 5.50 6.49 -8.01
N VAL A 33 5.76 5.82 -6.87
CA VAL A 33 4.70 5.08 -6.16
C VAL A 33 3.67 6.05 -5.63
N GLN A 34 2.41 5.84 -6.02
CA GLN A 34 1.25 6.64 -5.60
C GLN A 34 0.15 5.73 -5.04
N VAL A 35 -0.59 6.26 -4.07
CA VAL A 35 -1.77 5.61 -3.50
C VAL A 35 -2.88 6.64 -3.43
N ILE A 36 -3.91 6.47 -4.25
CA ILE A 36 -4.96 7.47 -4.48
C ILE A 36 -6.32 6.82 -4.22
N ALA A 37 -7.17 7.46 -3.43
CA ALA A 37 -8.54 7.00 -3.21
C ALA A 37 -9.51 7.76 -4.14
N ASN A 38 -10.36 7.03 -4.85
CA ASN A 38 -11.45 7.59 -5.66
C ASN A 38 -11.03 8.70 -6.65
N ASP A 39 -9.83 8.61 -7.23
CA ASP A 39 -9.22 9.60 -8.11
C ASP A 39 -8.98 11.00 -7.46
N ASP A 40 -9.06 11.10 -6.13
CA ASP A 40 -8.80 12.34 -5.42
C ASP A 40 -7.39 12.35 -4.82
N TYR A 41 -6.48 13.10 -5.44
CA TYR A 41 -5.07 13.26 -5.02
C TYR A 41 -4.90 13.97 -3.67
N ASN A 42 -5.94 14.62 -3.16
CA ASN A 42 -5.90 15.35 -1.89
C ASN A 42 -6.59 14.58 -0.75
N ALA A 43 -7.34 13.54 -1.08
CA ALA A 43 -8.01 12.72 -0.08
C ALA A 43 -7.02 11.74 0.60
N PRO A 44 -7.25 11.40 1.86
CA PRO A 44 -6.55 10.29 2.49
C PRO A 44 -6.91 8.98 1.78
N SER A 45 -6.00 8.01 1.78
CA SER A 45 -6.22 6.67 1.20
C SER A 45 -7.15 5.83 2.09
N ILE A 46 -8.37 6.32 2.28
CA ILE A 46 -9.42 5.70 3.10
C ILE A 46 -10.64 5.50 2.21
N ILE A 47 -11.19 4.31 2.24
CA ILE A 47 -12.40 3.94 1.50
C ILE A 47 -13.44 3.33 2.43
N THR A 48 -14.70 3.47 2.05
CA THR A 48 -15.83 2.82 2.70
C THR A 48 -16.10 1.50 2.00
N LEU A 49 -16.08 0.41 2.74
CA LEU A 49 -16.39 -0.91 2.19
C LEU A 49 -17.81 -0.94 1.62
N GLU A 50 -18.01 -1.65 0.52
CA GLU A 50 -19.30 -1.82 -0.17
C GLU A 50 -19.94 -0.53 -0.74
N ALA A 51 -19.27 0.62 -0.64
CA ALA A 51 -19.75 1.88 -1.20
C ALA A 51 -19.41 2.08 -2.69
N GLY A 52 -18.71 1.15 -3.30
CA GLY A 52 -18.18 1.28 -4.67
C GLY A 52 -16.95 2.19 -4.74
N GLU A 53 -16.37 2.51 -3.60
CA GLU A 53 -15.11 3.25 -3.50
C GLU A 53 -13.91 2.32 -3.70
N TYR A 54 -12.79 2.88 -4.14
CA TYR A 54 -11.57 2.13 -4.40
C TYR A 54 -10.31 2.93 -4.06
N VAL A 55 -9.23 2.22 -3.86
CA VAL A 55 -7.87 2.76 -3.81
C VAL A 55 -7.13 2.29 -5.05
N GLU A 56 -6.49 3.20 -5.76
CA GLU A 56 -5.55 2.90 -6.84
C GLU A 56 -4.11 3.03 -6.32
N ILE A 57 -3.34 1.98 -6.51
CA ILE A 57 -1.91 1.95 -6.27
C ILE A 57 -1.23 1.91 -7.63
N SER A 58 -0.37 2.88 -7.92
CA SER A 58 0.36 2.92 -9.16
C SER A 58 1.85 3.13 -8.94
N PHE A 59 2.67 2.64 -9.86
CA PHE A 59 4.12 2.81 -9.85
C PHE A 59 4.72 2.63 -11.24
N ASP A 60 5.89 3.22 -11.42
CA ASP A 60 6.68 3.09 -12.64
C ASP A 60 7.87 2.17 -12.39
N GLU A 61 8.05 1.20 -13.26
CA GLU A 61 9.23 0.36 -13.28
C GLU A 61 10.17 0.81 -14.40
N LEU A 62 11.39 1.19 -14.03
CA LEU A 62 12.43 1.64 -14.94
C LEU A 62 13.27 0.44 -15.40
N SER A 63 12.75 -0.36 -16.32
CA SER A 63 13.47 -1.47 -16.94
C SER A 63 13.11 -1.63 -18.42
N HIS A 64 13.93 -2.38 -19.14
CA HIS A 64 13.67 -2.77 -20.52
C HIS A 64 12.92 -4.10 -20.61
N ASP A 65 12.88 -4.85 -19.52
CA ASP A 65 12.29 -6.17 -19.45
C ASP A 65 10.89 -6.09 -18.82
N TYR A 66 10.00 -6.96 -19.27
CA TYR A 66 8.69 -7.13 -18.67
C TYR A 66 8.82 -7.96 -17.39
N HIS A 67 8.37 -7.42 -16.26
CA HIS A 67 8.28 -8.13 -14.99
C HIS A 67 6.82 -8.36 -14.60
N ARG A 68 6.59 -9.50 -13.98
CA ARG A 68 5.27 -9.90 -13.50
C ARG A 68 5.19 -9.60 -12.02
N TYR A 69 4.46 -8.55 -11.67
CA TYR A 69 4.22 -8.21 -10.28
C TYR A 69 2.98 -8.93 -9.75
N GLN A 70 3.10 -9.39 -8.52
CA GLN A 70 2.00 -9.92 -7.74
C GLN A 70 1.78 -9.06 -6.50
N TYR A 71 0.56 -9.12 -5.95
CA TYR A 71 0.23 -8.41 -4.73
C TYR A 71 -0.47 -9.32 -3.73
N VAL A 72 -0.25 -9.04 -2.45
CA VAL A 72 -0.93 -9.63 -1.31
C VAL A 72 -1.43 -8.53 -0.38
N LEU A 73 -2.56 -8.77 0.26
CA LEU A 73 -3.13 -7.90 1.28
C LEU A 73 -2.93 -8.55 2.66
N SER A 74 -2.53 -7.74 3.64
CA SER A 74 -2.45 -8.16 5.03
C SER A 74 -3.25 -7.21 5.89
N HIS A 75 -4.15 -7.74 6.71
CA HIS A 75 -4.88 -6.94 7.69
C HIS A 75 -3.97 -6.58 8.86
N ALA A 76 -4.03 -5.32 9.30
CA ALA A 76 -3.24 -4.81 10.40
C ALA A 76 -4.12 -4.21 11.50
N ASN A 77 -3.62 -4.26 12.71
CA ASN A 77 -4.20 -3.61 13.88
C ASN A 77 -4.11 -2.08 13.78
N VAL A 78 -4.72 -1.37 14.73
CA VAL A 78 -4.69 0.11 14.79
C VAL A 78 -3.28 0.68 14.85
N ASP A 79 -2.33 -0.06 15.43
CA ASP A 79 -0.92 0.31 15.56
C ASP A 79 -0.05 -0.18 14.38
N TRP A 80 -0.68 -0.65 13.31
CA TRP A 80 -0.05 -1.20 12.11
C TRP A 80 0.77 -2.49 12.32
N THR A 81 0.59 -3.15 13.44
CA THR A 81 1.11 -4.52 13.61
C THR A 81 0.22 -5.50 12.82
N PRO A 82 0.78 -6.56 12.24
CA PRO A 82 -0.02 -7.60 11.60
C PRO A 82 -1.09 -8.15 12.54
N SER A 83 -2.31 -8.31 12.07
CA SER A 83 -3.36 -8.96 12.85
C SER A 83 -3.16 -10.46 12.89
N ASN A 84 -3.80 -11.13 13.87
CA ASN A 84 -3.80 -12.60 13.96
C ASN A 84 -4.94 -13.26 13.17
N LEU A 85 -5.55 -12.51 12.24
CA LEU A 85 -6.63 -13.01 11.38
C LEU A 85 -6.06 -13.82 10.22
N SER A 86 -6.79 -14.84 9.81
CA SER A 86 -6.51 -15.54 8.56
C SER A 86 -7.12 -14.79 7.38
N ASP A 87 -6.59 -14.97 6.17
CA ASP A 87 -7.06 -14.26 4.97
C ASP A 87 -8.57 -14.38 4.76
N ILE A 88 -9.13 -15.54 5.02
CA ILE A 88 -10.58 -15.81 4.91
C ILE A 88 -11.45 -15.02 5.90
N ASP A 89 -10.86 -14.46 6.95
CA ASP A 89 -11.59 -13.67 7.95
C ASP A 89 -11.81 -12.22 7.50
N TYR A 90 -10.97 -11.71 6.58
CA TYR A 90 -11.00 -10.32 6.15
C TYR A 90 -11.02 -10.11 4.64
N LEU A 91 -10.87 -11.18 3.83
CA LEU A 91 -10.94 -11.13 2.38
C LEU A 91 -11.99 -12.09 1.82
N ASP A 92 -12.62 -11.68 0.73
CA ASP A 92 -13.37 -12.53 -0.19
C ASP A 92 -12.59 -12.59 -1.51
N GLY A 93 -12.19 -13.79 -1.92
CA GLY A 93 -11.31 -14.04 -3.07
C GLY A 93 -9.94 -14.57 -2.68
N PHE A 94 -9.03 -14.62 -3.66
CA PHE A 94 -7.67 -15.12 -3.45
C PHE A 94 -6.73 -13.99 -3.05
N ASN A 95 -5.84 -14.29 -2.11
CA ASN A 95 -4.86 -13.33 -1.62
C ASN A 95 -3.47 -13.69 -2.17
N ASN A 96 -3.25 -13.46 -3.41
CA ASN A 96 -2.00 -13.51 -4.17
C ASN A 96 -2.33 -13.47 -5.66
N ASN A 97 -2.49 -12.27 -6.18
CA ASN A 97 -2.98 -12.07 -7.55
C ASN A 97 -1.96 -11.26 -8.37
N PRO A 98 -1.86 -11.49 -9.68
CA PRO A 98 -1.03 -10.68 -10.56
C PRO A 98 -1.61 -9.28 -10.76
N ILE A 99 -0.73 -8.31 -10.99
CA ILE A 99 -1.12 -6.99 -11.50
C ILE A 99 -1.19 -7.09 -13.02
N GLU A 100 -2.40 -7.03 -13.57
CA GLU A 100 -2.65 -7.19 -15.01
C GLU A 100 -2.78 -5.86 -15.76
N ASP A 101 -3.06 -4.77 -15.05
CA ASP A 101 -3.16 -3.43 -15.64
C ASP A 101 -1.79 -2.77 -15.67
N TYR A 102 -1.17 -2.79 -16.85
CA TYR A 102 0.11 -2.14 -17.09
C TYR A 102 0.19 -1.54 -18.49
N GLU A 103 1.01 -0.51 -18.62
CA GLU A 103 1.22 0.21 -19.86
C GLU A 103 2.70 0.53 -20.07
N THR A 104 3.26 0.11 -21.19
CA THR A 104 4.66 0.37 -21.51
C THR A 104 4.82 1.74 -22.17
N SER A 105 5.86 2.47 -21.80
CA SER A 105 6.19 3.75 -22.43
C SER A 105 6.60 3.59 -23.89
N VAL A 106 6.19 4.55 -24.73
CA VAL A 106 6.52 4.57 -26.16
C VAL A 106 7.26 5.87 -26.48
N ASN A 107 8.36 5.75 -27.23
CA ASN A 107 9.18 6.88 -27.68
C ASN A 107 9.76 7.74 -26.54
N THR A 108 10.10 7.14 -25.41
CA THR A 108 10.74 7.80 -24.26
C THR A 108 12.25 7.56 -24.30
N THR A 109 13.01 8.52 -23.75
CA THR A 109 14.48 8.39 -23.64
C THR A 109 14.88 7.27 -22.67
N MET A 110 14.08 7.05 -21.64
CA MET A 110 14.21 5.95 -20.69
C MET A 110 12.91 5.15 -20.74
N PRO A 111 12.97 3.87 -21.15
CA PRO A 111 11.79 3.01 -21.11
C PRO A 111 11.34 2.78 -19.67
N TYR A 112 10.04 2.74 -19.49
CA TYR A 112 9.42 2.35 -18.24
C TYR A 112 8.10 1.63 -18.51
N THR A 113 7.65 0.87 -17.55
CA THR A 113 6.31 0.27 -17.51
C THR A 113 5.54 0.85 -16.34
N HIS A 114 4.37 1.40 -16.60
CA HIS A 114 3.44 1.91 -15.59
C HIS A 114 2.47 0.82 -15.19
N TYR A 115 2.43 0.47 -13.91
CA TYR A 115 1.51 -0.51 -13.33
C TYR A 115 0.44 0.17 -12.51
N ARG A 116 -0.79 -0.35 -12.57
CA ARG A 116 -1.94 0.11 -11.80
C ARG A 116 -2.63 -1.07 -11.13
N LEU A 117 -2.97 -0.91 -9.87
CA LEU A 117 -3.73 -1.86 -9.08
C LEU A 117 -4.88 -1.14 -8.39
N LYS A 118 -6.11 -1.49 -8.74
CA LYS A 118 -7.31 -1.02 -8.05
C LYS A 118 -7.78 -2.04 -7.03
N LEU A 119 -8.11 -1.57 -5.83
CA LEU A 119 -8.63 -2.38 -4.73
C LEU A 119 -9.87 -1.71 -4.11
N PRO A 120 -10.96 -2.43 -3.85
CA PRO A 120 -11.20 -3.83 -4.23
C PRO A 120 -11.32 -4.03 -5.73
N ASN A 121 -11.14 -5.29 -6.20
CA ASN A 121 -11.33 -5.68 -7.58
C ASN A 121 -12.11 -7.02 -7.68
N ASP A 122 -12.19 -7.60 -8.88
CA ASP A 122 -12.92 -8.84 -9.10
C ASP A 122 -12.25 -10.07 -8.48
N GLU A 123 -10.94 -10.01 -8.24
CA GLU A 123 -10.14 -11.11 -7.69
C GLU A 123 -10.15 -11.14 -6.16
N VAL A 124 -10.21 -9.95 -5.52
CA VAL A 124 -10.17 -9.84 -4.06
C VAL A 124 -10.93 -8.62 -3.56
N ARG A 125 -11.72 -8.82 -2.50
CA ARG A 125 -12.47 -7.78 -1.80
C ARG A 125 -12.22 -7.84 -0.30
N MET A 126 -12.06 -6.68 0.32
CA MET A 126 -11.98 -6.56 1.76
C MET A 126 -13.39 -6.67 2.36
N THR A 127 -13.56 -7.54 3.35
CA THR A 127 -14.85 -7.79 4.03
C THR A 127 -14.88 -7.25 5.45
N LEU A 128 -13.72 -6.94 6.02
CA LEU A 128 -13.56 -6.43 7.37
C LEU A 128 -12.96 -5.02 7.34
N SER A 129 -13.49 -4.12 8.17
CA SER A 129 -12.90 -2.79 8.37
C SER A 129 -11.59 -2.87 9.13
N GLY A 130 -10.61 -2.04 8.77
CA GLY A 130 -9.33 -1.98 9.44
C GLY A 130 -8.24 -1.36 8.57
N ASN A 131 -7.01 -1.48 9.04
CA ASN A 131 -5.85 -1.09 8.27
C ASN A 131 -5.40 -2.24 7.38
N TYR A 132 -5.02 -1.93 6.15
CA TYR A 132 -4.51 -2.91 5.19
C TYR A 132 -3.11 -2.53 4.72
N ILE A 133 -2.23 -3.51 4.66
CA ILE A 133 -0.91 -3.40 4.06
C ILE A 133 -0.95 -4.16 2.75
N VAL A 134 -0.67 -3.47 1.65
CA VAL A 134 -0.55 -4.07 0.33
C VAL A 134 0.94 -4.25 0.05
N THR A 135 1.35 -5.49 -0.15
CA THR A 135 2.72 -5.84 -0.54
C THR A 135 2.74 -6.23 -2.00
N VAL A 136 3.52 -5.52 -2.79
CA VAL A 136 3.76 -5.83 -4.21
C VAL A 136 5.16 -6.40 -4.35
N TYR A 137 5.30 -7.48 -5.10
CA TYR A 137 6.58 -8.15 -5.32
C TYR A 137 6.68 -8.72 -6.73
N ASP A 138 7.90 -8.87 -7.21
CA ASP A 138 8.20 -9.51 -8.49
C ASP A 138 8.09 -11.04 -8.35
N ASP A 139 7.28 -11.68 -9.19
CA ASP A 139 7.07 -13.14 -9.20
C ASP A 139 8.36 -13.90 -9.58
N SER A 140 9.28 -13.26 -10.29
CA SER A 140 10.56 -13.85 -10.70
C SER A 140 11.64 -13.80 -9.62
N ASP A 141 11.47 -12.95 -8.60
CA ASP A 141 12.45 -12.78 -7.51
C ASP A 141 12.20 -13.80 -6.39
N SER A 142 12.98 -14.88 -6.41
CA SER A 142 12.95 -15.94 -5.41
C SER A 142 13.61 -15.57 -4.07
N SER A 143 13.94 -14.31 -3.85
CA SER A 143 14.63 -13.81 -2.64
C SER A 143 13.67 -13.36 -1.52
N LYS A 144 12.61 -14.13 -1.27
CA LYS A 144 11.71 -13.90 -0.13
C LYS A 144 12.28 -14.43 1.18
#